data_e219dd9c95bcb005edb7773eeb73fce1
#
_entry.id   e219dd9c95bcb005edb7773eeb73fce1
#
_cell.length_a   1.000
_cell.length_b   1.000
_cell.length_c   1.000
_cell.angle_alpha   90.00
_cell.angle_beta   90.00
_cell.angle_gamma   90.00
#
_symmetry.space_group_name_H-M   'P 1'
#
loop_
_entity.id
_entity.type
_entity.pdbx_description
1 polymer ?
#
loop_
_entity_poly.entity_id
_entity_poly.type
_entity_poly.pdbx_seq_one_letter_code
_entity_poly.pdbx_strand_id
1 'polypeptide(L)'
;MVSTYREIVELLHDPRVSSDPRNLTASAAGVPEGVPGLPASFLHLDPPEHDRLRRVVTRHFRPPHTPDRVDGLAPELHKIVGGLIDGFVGRTEVDIVDELAYPLPVAVICQLLGVPREDEPRFHVWVESLLKSLDPDTGAAAEVQQAGTEMAQYFSGLIDAHRRAPGGDMLSALATDDGPEGQLTQEQLLSTSFLLLIAGHETTVNLIANGTLTLLRHPHVLERLRRDPEMVFRVVEELLRYEPPVHFVPWRTALDDIEIADTTMPKGSRIVLLLAAGSRDPDHVRAPDRFDPDRFDPDRFGLAREGDQHLGFGGGIHYCFGAPLARLEAQTALGELARRLVNPRLVTDPPPYRTNPVLRGPRHLQVAFDDIVPSREG
;
A
#
# COMPACT_ATOMS: atom_id res chain seq x y z
N MET A 1 -0.96 23.30 -0.55
CA MET A 1 -0.69 22.11 0.29
C MET A 1 -1.53 22.20 1.55
N VAL A 2 -2.14 21.10 1.97
CA VAL A 2 -3.02 21.02 3.15
C VAL A 2 -2.43 19.99 4.10
N SER A 3 -2.27 20.32 5.38
CA SER A 3 -1.52 19.54 6.37
C SER A 3 -2.29 19.19 7.64
N THR A 4 -3.44 19.82 7.89
CA THR A 4 -4.24 19.54 9.08
C THR A 4 -5.21 18.39 8.80
N TYR A 5 -5.51 17.60 9.81
CA TYR A 5 -6.38 16.43 9.70
C TYR A 5 -7.77 16.79 9.15
N ARG A 6 -8.37 17.81 9.76
CA ARG A 6 -9.75 18.23 9.47
C ARG A 6 -9.91 18.64 8.00
N GLU A 7 -9.05 19.52 7.51
CA GLU A 7 -9.13 20.01 6.15
C GLU A 7 -8.78 18.93 5.11
N ILE A 8 -7.85 18.01 5.44
CA ILE A 8 -7.55 16.86 4.58
C ILE A 8 -8.79 15.96 4.45
N VAL A 9 -9.45 15.63 5.55
CA VAL A 9 -10.67 14.79 5.54
C VAL A 9 -11.79 15.49 4.76
N GLU A 10 -11.98 16.78 4.97
CA GLU A 10 -12.97 17.57 4.24
C GLU A 10 -12.74 17.50 2.72
N LEU A 11 -11.50 17.72 2.27
CA LEU A 11 -11.15 17.67 0.84
C LEU A 11 -11.20 16.26 0.25
N LEU A 12 -10.90 15.22 1.03
CA LEU A 12 -11.02 13.84 0.57
C LEU A 12 -12.47 13.42 0.31
N HIS A 13 -13.44 14.11 0.91
CA HIS A 13 -14.87 13.85 0.75
C HIS A 13 -15.59 14.89 -0.13
N ASP A 14 -14.91 15.97 -0.55
CA ASP A 14 -15.52 17.01 -1.37
C ASP A 14 -15.62 16.57 -2.84
N PRO A 15 -16.83 16.48 -3.43
CA PRO A 15 -17.01 16.05 -4.82
C PRO A 15 -16.42 17.05 -5.83
N ARG A 16 -16.04 18.26 -5.42
CA ARG A 16 -15.33 19.24 -6.24
C ARG A 16 -13.83 18.97 -6.32
N VAL A 17 -13.30 17.99 -5.57
CA VAL A 17 -11.88 17.62 -5.59
C VAL A 17 -11.69 16.42 -6.49
N SER A 18 -11.17 16.69 -7.70
CA SER A 18 -10.94 15.68 -8.73
C SER A 18 -9.63 14.93 -8.53
N SER A 19 -9.65 13.64 -8.87
CA SER A 19 -8.47 12.77 -9.01
C SER A 19 -8.04 12.61 -10.47
N ASP A 20 -8.83 13.06 -11.41
CA ASP A 20 -8.59 12.89 -12.84
C ASP A 20 -7.57 13.91 -13.36
N PRO A 21 -6.40 13.45 -13.86
CA PRO A 21 -5.37 14.35 -14.37
C PRO A 21 -5.83 15.16 -15.59
N ARG A 22 -6.89 14.72 -16.31
CA ARG A 22 -7.46 15.46 -17.43
C ARG A 22 -8.10 16.80 -16.98
N ASN A 23 -8.44 16.93 -15.71
CA ASN A 23 -8.97 18.15 -15.11
C ASN A 23 -7.89 19.13 -14.65
N LEU A 24 -6.60 18.75 -14.72
CA LEU A 24 -5.50 19.69 -14.48
C LEU A 24 -5.42 20.70 -15.62
N THR A 25 -5.41 21.97 -15.30
CA THR A 25 -5.16 23.01 -16.29
C THR A 25 -3.73 22.89 -16.81
N ALA A 26 -3.51 23.19 -18.11
CA ALA A 26 -2.24 23.03 -18.85
C ALA A 26 -1.02 23.76 -18.23
N SER A 27 -1.20 24.55 -17.19
CA SER A 27 -0.15 25.24 -16.44
C SER A 27 0.57 24.37 -15.40
N ALA A 28 0.12 23.15 -15.16
CA ALA A 28 0.72 22.23 -14.18
C ALA A 28 1.79 21.34 -14.84
N ALA A 29 2.89 21.93 -15.27
CA ALA A 29 4.08 21.19 -15.69
C ALA A 29 4.53 20.27 -14.57
N GLY A 30 4.71 18.96 -14.85
CA GLY A 30 5.27 17.97 -13.92
C GLY A 30 4.26 16.99 -13.30
N VAL A 31 3.06 16.85 -13.84
CA VAL A 31 2.21 15.68 -13.57
C VAL A 31 2.73 14.56 -14.45
N PRO A 32 3.15 13.40 -13.91
CA PRO A 32 3.42 12.25 -14.74
C PRO A 32 2.11 11.91 -15.48
N GLU A 33 2.10 12.07 -16.80
CA GLU A 33 1.16 11.29 -17.62
C GLU A 33 1.43 9.85 -17.20
N GLY A 34 0.42 9.11 -16.74
CA GLY A 34 0.60 7.75 -16.22
C GLY A 34 1.56 6.90 -17.05
N VAL A 35 1.68 5.62 -16.86
CA VAL A 35 2.58 4.80 -17.69
C VAL A 35 2.15 4.97 -19.15
N PRO A 36 3.05 5.48 -20.03
CA PRO A 36 2.68 5.75 -21.42
C PRO A 36 2.09 4.51 -22.10
N GLY A 37 0.92 4.68 -22.74
CA GLY A 37 0.23 3.58 -23.41
C GLY A 37 -0.70 2.76 -22.52
N LEU A 38 -0.84 3.06 -21.23
CA LEU A 38 -1.85 2.47 -20.35
C LEU A 38 -3.00 3.46 -20.08
N PRO A 39 -4.25 2.99 -20.13
CA PRO A 39 -5.40 3.81 -19.71
C PRO A 39 -5.31 4.10 -18.21
N ALA A 40 -5.93 5.21 -17.79
CA ALA A 40 -6.02 5.57 -16.39
C ALA A 40 -6.75 4.49 -15.59
N SER A 41 -6.19 4.09 -14.46
CA SER A 41 -6.88 3.24 -13.51
C SER A 41 -7.94 4.04 -12.73
N PHE A 42 -8.86 3.36 -12.04
CA PHE A 42 -9.89 4.04 -11.24
C PHE A 42 -9.30 4.93 -10.13
N LEU A 43 -8.03 4.78 -9.76
CA LEU A 43 -7.34 5.68 -8.85
C LEU A 43 -7.24 7.12 -9.40
N HIS A 44 -7.24 7.25 -10.73
CA HIS A 44 -7.10 8.51 -11.46
C HIS A 44 -8.36 8.87 -12.26
N LEU A 45 -9.53 8.43 -11.77
CA LEU A 45 -10.82 8.73 -12.36
C LEU A 45 -11.75 9.33 -11.31
N ASP A 46 -12.72 10.11 -11.80
CA ASP A 46 -13.82 10.65 -11.01
C ASP A 46 -15.11 9.85 -11.27
N PRO A 47 -16.13 9.97 -10.41
CA PRO A 47 -17.46 9.43 -10.69
C PRO A 47 -18.04 10.00 -12.01
N PRO A 48 -18.83 9.22 -12.78
CA PRO A 48 -19.36 7.90 -12.43
C PRO A 48 -18.45 6.72 -12.79
N GLU A 49 -17.42 6.93 -13.59
CA GLU A 49 -16.55 5.84 -14.10
C GLU A 49 -15.70 5.22 -12.97
N HIS A 50 -15.13 6.06 -12.08
CA HIS A 50 -14.49 5.60 -10.87
C HIS A 50 -15.36 4.61 -10.11
N ASP A 51 -16.60 4.99 -9.82
CA ASP A 51 -17.52 4.18 -8.99
C ASP A 51 -17.85 2.84 -9.63
N ARG A 52 -18.04 2.85 -10.97
CA ARG A 52 -18.30 1.62 -11.73
C ARG A 52 -17.14 0.63 -11.62
N LEU A 53 -15.94 1.08 -11.97
CA LEU A 53 -14.75 0.21 -11.96
C LEU A 53 -14.42 -0.25 -10.54
N ARG A 54 -14.51 0.65 -9.58
CA ARG A 54 -14.23 0.33 -8.17
C ARG A 54 -15.22 -0.71 -7.62
N ARG A 55 -16.52 -0.64 -7.97
CA ARG A 55 -17.51 -1.67 -7.55
C ARG A 55 -17.16 -3.04 -8.12
N VAL A 56 -16.80 -3.13 -9.41
CA VAL A 56 -16.38 -4.40 -10.02
C VAL A 56 -15.17 -4.98 -9.27
N VAL A 57 -14.11 -4.20 -9.10
CA VAL A 57 -12.88 -4.67 -8.42
C VAL A 57 -13.17 -5.07 -6.97
N THR A 58 -13.92 -4.24 -6.22
CA THR A 58 -14.23 -4.50 -4.81
C THR A 58 -15.06 -5.77 -4.64
N ARG A 59 -15.98 -6.06 -5.56
CA ARG A 59 -16.81 -7.28 -5.53
C ARG A 59 -15.94 -8.53 -5.49
N HIS A 60 -14.85 -8.55 -6.25
CA HIS A 60 -13.97 -9.72 -6.36
C HIS A 60 -12.81 -9.72 -5.34
N PHE A 61 -12.71 -8.68 -4.53
CA PHE A 61 -11.61 -8.54 -3.57
C PHE A 61 -12.03 -8.80 -2.12
N ARG A 62 -13.24 -8.42 -1.69
CA ARG A 62 -13.67 -8.46 -0.29
C ARG A 62 -15.13 -8.79 -0.07
N PRO A 63 -15.54 -9.10 1.19
CA PRO A 63 -16.94 -9.29 1.58
C PRO A 63 -17.84 -8.14 1.11
N PRO A 64 -19.13 -8.42 0.90
CA PRO A 64 -19.82 -9.70 1.13
C PRO A 64 -19.73 -10.68 -0.05
N HIS A 65 -19.20 -10.28 -1.20
CA HIS A 65 -19.24 -11.10 -2.43
C HIS A 65 -18.16 -12.17 -2.48
N THR A 66 -16.98 -11.90 -1.92
CA THR A 66 -15.87 -12.85 -1.81
C THR A 66 -15.30 -12.80 -0.38
N PRO A 67 -16.04 -13.33 0.62
CA PRO A 67 -15.66 -13.19 2.03
C PRO A 67 -14.28 -13.79 2.33
N ASP A 68 -13.95 -14.89 1.69
CA ASP A 68 -12.76 -15.67 2.00
C ASP A 68 -11.52 -15.27 1.17
N ARG A 69 -11.64 -14.34 0.20
CA ARG A 69 -10.51 -14.06 -0.70
C ARG A 69 -9.31 -13.46 0.03
N VAL A 70 -9.51 -12.50 0.90
CA VAL A 70 -8.43 -11.90 1.71
C VAL A 70 -8.18 -12.72 2.97
N ASP A 71 -9.23 -13.05 3.73
CA ASP A 71 -9.09 -13.80 4.98
C ASP A 71 -8.58 -15.22 4.73
N GLY A 72 -8.97 -15.84 3.61
CA GLY A 72 -8.47 -17.14 3.17
C GLY A 72 -6.99 -17.17 2.77
N LEU A 73 -6.35 -16.00 2.60
CA LEU A 73 -4.90 -15.91 2.36
C LEU A 73 -4.08 -16.08 3.66
N ALA A 74 -4.67 -15.94 4.85
CA ALA A 74 -3.93 -15.97 6.10
C ALA A 74 -3.05 -17.22 6.28
N PRO A 75 -3.50 -18.46 6.02
CA PRO A 75 -2.65 -19.64 6.13
C PRO A 75 -1.45 -19.62 5.17
N GLU A 76 -1.68 -19.19 3.92
CA GLU A 76 -0.61 -19.10 2.92
C GLU A 76 0.36 -17.96 3.24
N LEU A 77 -0.12 -16.83 3.75
CA LEU A 77 0.72 -15.74 4.24
C LEU A 77 1.66 -16.20 5.36
N HIS A 78 1.15 -16.94 6.34
CA HIS A 78 1.99 -17.51 7.40
C HIS A 78 3.05 -18.44 6.85
N LYS A 79 2.70 -19.25 5.84
CA LYS A 79 3.64 -20.14 5.18
C LYS A 79 4.71 -19.39 4.39
N ILE A 80 4.32 -18.35 3.64
CA ILE A 80 5.28 -17.50 2.88
C ILE A 80 6.22 -16.80 3.86
N VAL A 81 5.69 -16.10 4.86
CA VAL A 81 6.50 -15.39 5.87
C VAL A 81 7.39 -16.37 6.65
N GLY A 82 6.84 -17.52 7.06
CA GLY A 82 7.59 -18.57 7.72
C GLY A 82 8.79 -19.02 6.89
N GLY A 83 8.58 -19.33 5.61
CA GLY A 83 9.62 -19.77 4.69
C GLY A 83 10.69 -18.69 4.43
N LEU A 84 10.29 -17.41 4.30
CA LEU A 84 11.23 -16.30 4.15
C LEU A 84 12.13 -16.15 5.40
N ILE A 85 11.54 -16.21 6.60
CA ILE A 85 12.32 -16.12 7.85
C ILE A 85 13.15 -17.39 8.10
N ASP A 86 12.71 -18.58 7.65
CA ASP A 86 13.52 -19.80 7.71
C ASP A 86 14.81 -19.68 6.87
N GLY A 87 14.79 -18.87 5.81
CA GLY A 87 15.99 -18.52 5.05
C GLY A 87 17.05 -17.74 5.84
N PHE A 88 16.72 -17.23 7.02
CA PHE A 88 17.66 -16.54 7.91
C PHE A 88 18.44 -17.49 8.82
N VAL A 89 18.05 -18.77 8.91
CA VAL A 89 18.69 -19.76 9.79
C VAL A 89 20.18 -19.91 9.48
N GLY A 90 21.01 -19.86 10.50
CA GLY A 90 22.47 -19.94 10.39
C GLY A 90 23.16 -18.61 10.02
N ARG A 91 22.39 -17.55 9.93
CA ARG A 91 22.90 -16.16 9.71
C ARG A 91 22.81 -15.37 11.01
N THR A 92 23.55 -14.28 11.09
CA THR A 92 23.56 -13.34 12.22
C THR A 92 23.11 -11.93 11.81
N GLU A 93 22.91 -11.72 10.51
CA GLU A 93 22.51 -10.47 9.92
C GLU A 93 21.74 -10.69 8.61
N VAL A 94 20.70 -9.90 8.38
CA VAL A 94 19.87 -9.94 7.16
C VAL A 94 19.43 -8.53 6.77
N ASP A 95 19.14 -8.33 5.49
CA ASP A 95 18.41 -7.15 5.02
C ASP A 95 16.90 -7.46 5.03
N ILE A 96 16.19 -6.86 5.97
CA ILE A 96 14.73 -7.06 6.09
C ILE A 96 13.98 -6.57 4.86
N VAL A 97 14.47 -5.55 4.16
CA VAL A 97 13.82 -5.06 2.94
C VAL A 97 13.92 -6.10 1.84
N ASP A 98 15.13 -6.54 1.51
CA ASP A 98 15.37 -7.40 0.35
C ASP A 98 14.89 -8.85 0.58
N GLU A 99 14.93 -9.32 1.84
CA GLU A 99 14.74 -10.74 2.15
C GLU A 99 13.36 -11.08 2.75
N LEU A 100 12.60 -10.06 3.18
CA LEU A 100 11.24 -10.27 3.70
C LEU A 100 10.23 -9.26 3.15
N ALA A 101 10.48 -7.95 3.38
CA ALA A 101 9.47 -6.94 3.10
C ALA A 101 9.16 -6.83 1.61
N TYR A 102 10.14 -7.03 0.75
CA TYR A 102 10.00 -7.00 -0.70
C TYR A 102 9.37 -8.27 -1.29
N PRO A 103 9.89 -9.49 -1.01
CA PRO A 103 9.36 -10.71 -1.64
C PRO A 103 7.93 -11.05 -1.19
N LEU A 104 7.53 -10.71 0.04
CA LEU A 104 6.22 -11.07 0.56
C LEU A 104 5.05 -10.47 -0.27
N PRO A 105 4.91 -9.15 -0.45
CA PRO A 105 3.80 -8.59 -1.22
C PRO A 105 3.81 -8.99 -2.69
N VAL A 106 4.99 -9.21 -3.31
CA VAL A 106 5.08 -9.71 -4.68
C VAL A 106 4.46 -11.09 -4.79
N ALA A 107 4.85 -12.02 -3.91
CA ALA A 107 4.29 -13.37 -3.92
C ALA A 107 2.77 -13.36 -3.72
N VAL A 108 2.27 -12.53 -2.80
CA VAL A 108 0.83 -12.41 -2.50
C VAL A 108 0.06 -11.84 -3.69
N ILE A 109 0.53 -10.74 -4.30
CA ILE A 109 -0.17 -10.13 -5.43
C ILE A 109 -0.12 -11.01 -6.67
N CYS A 110 1.01 -11.71 -6.92
CA CYS A 110 1.12 -12.68 -8.00
C CYS A 110 0.13 -13.84 -7.82
N GLN A 111 0.02 -14.37 -6.61
CA GLN A 111 -0.97 -15.40 -6.30
C GLN A 111 -2.41 -14.88 -6.48
N LEU A 112 -2.70 -13.67 -6.01
CA LEU A 112 -4.02 -13.04 -6.15
C LEU A 112 -4.42 -12.88 -7.63
N LEU A 113 -3.46 -12.54 -8.48
CA LEU A 113 -3.67 -12.34 -9.93
C LEU A 113 -3.52 -13.63 -10.76
N GLY A 114 -3.21 -14.77 -10.14
CA GLY A 114 -3.01 -16.03 -10.85
C GLY A 114 -1.74 -16.04 -11.71
N VAL A 115 -0.72 -15.27 -11.34
CA VAL A 115 0.59 -15.26 -11.99
C VAL A 115 1.36 -16.53 -11.62
N PRO A 116 1.93 -17.28 -12.61
CA PRO A 116 2.82 -18.40 -12.33
C PRO A 116 4.04 -18.01 -11.49
N ARG A 117 4.41 -18.85 -10.53
CA ARG A 117 5.55 -18.58 -9.62
C ARG A 117 6.88 -18.35 -10.35
N GLU A 118 7.09 -19.03 -11.45
CA GLU A 118 8.28 -18.87 -12.30
C GLU A 118 8.42 -17.47 -12.90
N ASP A 119 7.32 -16.72 -13.00
CA ASP A 119 7.30 -15.36 -13.53
C ASP A 119 7.48 -14.27 -12.45
N GLU A 120 7.35 -14.60 -11.16
CA GLU A 120 7.50 -13.64 -10.04
C GLU A 120 8.79 -12.77 -10.13
N PRO A 121 9.97 -13.31 -10.49
CA PRO A 121 11.19 -12.51 -10.62
C PRO A 121 11.11 -11.38 -11.64
N ARG A 122 10.28 -11.54 -12.69
CA ARG A 122 10.09 -10.49 -13.72
C ARG A 122 9.34 -9.30 -13.17
N PHE A 123 8.38 -9.56 -12.25
CA PHE A 123 7.61 -8.49 -11.60
C PHE A 123 8.49 -7.61 -10.72
N HIS A 124 9.48 -8.20 -10.05
CA HIS A 124 10.48 -7.44 -9.30
C HIS A 124 11.16 -6.38 -10.17
N VAL A 125 11.69 -6.79 -11.33
CA VAL A 125 12.40 -5.89 -12.25
C VAL A 125 11.46 -4.79 -12.79
N TRP A 126 10.25 -5.15 -13.19
CA TRP A 126 9.29 -4.19 -13.74
C TRP A 126 8.83 -3.17 -12.70
N VAL A 127 8.49 -3.61 -11.48
CA VAL A 127 8.04 -2.71 -10.42
C VAL A 127 9.16 -1.74 -10.03
N GLU A 128 10.38 -2.22 -9.84
CA GLU A 128 11.53 -1.36 -9.56
C GLU A 128 11.74 -0.29 -10.64
N SER A 129 11.65 -0.70 -11.91
CA SER A 129 11.79 0.24 -13.04
C SER A 129 10.64 1.25 -13.10
N LEU A 130 9.39 0.81 -12.88
CA LEU A 130 8.22 1.70 -12.90
C LEU A 130 8.23 2.70 -11.76
N LEU A 131 8.73 2.33 -10.58
CA LEU A 131 8.84 3.23 -9.44
C LEU A 131 9.80 4.40 -9.67
N LYS A 132 10.76 4.26 -10.59
CA LYS A 132 11.63 5.37 -11.03
C LYS A 132 10.84 6.52 -11.67
N SER A 133 9.60 6.26 -12.16
CA SER A 133 8.72 7.32 -12.67
C SER A 133 8.28 8.31 -11.60
N LEU A 134 8.34 7.93 -10.32
CA LEU A 134 7.99 8.80 -9.19
C LEU A 134 9.14 9.73 -8.78
N ASP A 135 10.34 9.52 -9.34
CA ASP A 135 11.52 10.37 -9.12
C ASP A 135 11.92 11.05 -10.44
N PRO A 136 11.61 12.35 -10.59
CA PRO A 136 11.83 13.08 -11.84
C PRO A 136 13.32 13.24 -12.21
N ASP A 137 14.22 13.08 -11.24
CA ASP A 137 15.66 13.32 -11.43
C ASP A 137 16.41 12.08 -11.95
N THR A 138 15.76 10.92 -12.04
CA THR A 138 16.44 9.67 -12.43
C THR A 138 16.78 9.57 -13.91
N GLY A 139 16.16 10.34 -14.79
CA GLY A 139 16.33 10.21 -16.25
C GLY A 139 15.91 8.86 -16.83
N ALA A 140 15.16 8.05 -16.07
CA ALA A 140 14.83 6.66 -16.40
C ALA A 140 13.65 6.49 -17.37
N ALA A 141 13.24 7.51 -18.10
CA ALA A 141 12.04 7.48 -18.95
C ALA A 141 12.00 6.29 -19.92
N ALA A 142 13.13 5.97 -20.56
CA ALA A 142 13.22 4.82 -21.48
C ALA A 142 13.03 3.48 -20.77
N GLU A 143 13.61 3.32 -19.59
CA GLU A 143 13.49 2.11 -18.77
C GLU A 143 12.04 1.92 -18.25
N VAL A 144 11.41 3.01 -17.77
CA VAL A 144 9.99 3.03 -17.37
C VAL A 144 9.09 2.65 -18.53
N GLN A 145 9.33 3.21 -19.73
CA GLN A 145 8.59 2.88 -20.95
C GLN A 145 8.73 1.41 -21.33
N GLN A 146 9.94 0.88 -21.29
CA GLN A 146 10.21 -0.53 -21.61
C GLN A 146 9.50 -1.45 -20.63
N ALA A 147 9.69 -1.23 -19.32
CA ALA A 147 9.05 -2.02 -18.26
C ALA A 147 7.51 -2.01 -18.38
N GLY A 148 6.93 -0.83 -18.64
CA GLY A 148 5.49 -0.68 -18.86
C GLY A 148 5.01 -1.48 -20.07
N THR A 149 5.76 -1.45 -21.19
CA THR A 149 5.41 -2.18 -22.42
C THR A 149 5.49 -3.69 -22.21
N GLU A 150 6.56 -4.18 -21.61
CA GLU A 150 6.74 -5.62 -21.34
C GLU A 150 5.66 -6.16 -20.39
N MET A 151 5.36 -5.42 -19.33
CA MET A 151 4.32 -5.78 -18.37
C MET A 151 2.92 -5.76 -19.01
N ALA A 152 2.63 -4.79 -19.90
CA ALA A 152 1.37 -4.74 -20.64
C ALA A 152 1.19 -5.94 -21.57
N GLN A 153 2.24 -6.34 -22.28
CA GLN A 153 2.25 -7.53 -23.13
C GLN A 153 2.01 -8.81 -22.32
N TYR A 154 2.69 -8.92 -21.17
CA TYR A 154 2.55 -10.06 -20.27
C TYR A 154 1.11 -10.18 -19.75
N PHE A 155 0.57 -9.11 -19.15
CA PHE A 155 -0.80 -9.12 -18.63
C PHE A 155 -1.86 -9.31 -19.73
N SER A 156 -1.63 -8.79 -20.94
CA SER A 156 -2.54 -9.04 -22.06
C SER A 156 -2.64 -10.54 -22.35
N GLY A 157 -1.49 -11.23 -22.44
CA GLY A 157 -1.44 -12.68 -22.62
C GLY A 157 -2.09 -13.45 -21.47
N LEU A 158 -1.84 -13.02 -20.23
CA LEU A 158 -2.41 -13.64 -19.03
C LEU A 158 -3.94 -13.48 -19.00
N ILE A 159 -4.47 -12.28 -19.27
CA ILE A 159 -5.91 -12.01 -19.35
C ILE A 159 -6.58 -12.92 -20.40
N ASP A 160 -5.97 -13.05 -21.57
CA ASP A 160 -6.49 -13.91 -22.63
C ASP A 160 -6.48 -15.40 -22.25
N ALA A 161 -5.46 -15.84 -21.51
CA ALA A 161 -5.39 -17.19 -20.97
C ALA A 161 -6.50 -17.44 -19.94
N HIS A 162 -6.70 -16.51 -18.99
CA HIS A 162 -7.72 -16.60 -17.94
C HIS A 162 -9.14 -16.51 -18.50
N ARG A 163 -9.39 -15.78 -19.59
CA ARG A 163 -10.68 -15.80 -20.28
C ARG A 163 -10.99 -17.15 -20.92
N ARG A 164 -9.98 -17.84 -21.48
CA ARG A 164 -10.15 -19.15 -22.10
C ARG A 164 -10.29 -20.28 -21.08
N ALA A 165 -9.59 -20.18 -19.96
CA ALA A 165 -9.57 -21.18 -18.90
C ALA A 165 -9.54 -20.48 -17.54
N PRO A 166 -10.71 -20.00 -17.03
CA PRO A 166 -10.79 -19.28 -15.77
C PRO A 166 -10.35 -20.15 -14.59
N GLY A 167 -9.51 -19.58 -13.73
CA GLY A 167 -9.08 -20.16 -12.45
C GLY A 167 -9.87 -19.61 -11.25
N GLY A 168 -9.39 -19.91 -10.04
CA GLY A 168 -9.95 -19.38 -8.79
C GLY A 168 -9.37 -18.00 -8.38
N ASP A 169 -8.48 -17.45 -9.18
CA ASP A 169 -7.80 -16.19 -8.92
C ASP A 169 -8.69 -14.95 -9.23
N MET A 170 -8.21 -13.78 -8.80
CA MET A 170 -8.96 -12.53 -8.97
C MET A 170 -9.00 -12.06 -10.43
N LEU A 171 -7.92 -12.27 -11.20
CA LEU A 171 -7.87 -11.85 -12.59
C LEU A 171 -8.86 -12.64 -13.43
N SER A 172 -8.99 -13.96 -13.22
CA SER A 172 -10.02 -14.80 -13.81
C SER A 172 -11.42 -14.28 -13.49
N ALA A 173 -11.67 -13.96 -12.23
CA ALA A 173 -12.96 -13.44 -11.78
C ALA A 173 -13.29 -12.07 -12.42
N LEU A 174 -12.30 -11.16 -12.53
CA LEU A 174 -12.48 -9.86 -13.19
C LEU A 174 -12.67 -10.00 -14.71
N ALA A 175 -11.94 -10.93 -15.34
CA ALA A 175 -11.98 -11.12 -16.80
C ALA A 175 -13.27 -11.77 -17.30
N THR A 176 -14.01 -12.43 -16.41
CA THR A 176 -15.26 -13.15 -16.70
C THR A 176 -16.48 -12.56 -15.97
N ASP A 177 -16.33 -11.42 -15.29
CA ASP A 177 -17.43 -10.77 -14.58
C ASP A 177 -18.52 -10.33 -15.56
N ASP A 178 -19.74 -10.76 -15.30
CA ASP A 178 -20.97 -10.41 -16.03
C ASP A 178 -21.99 -9.66 -15.14
N GLY A 179 -21.51 -9.08 -14.06
CA GLY A 179 -22.33 -8.35 -13.08
C GLY A 179 -22.99 -7.08 -13.63
N PRO A 180 -23.80 -6.41 -12.80
CA PRO A 180 -24.64 -5.28 -13.21
C PRO A 180 -23.86 -4.06 -13.73
N GLU A 181 -22.59 -3.92 -13.38
CA GLU A 181 -21.70 -2.86 -13.88
C GLU A 181 -21.15 -3.14 -15.28
N GLY A 182 -21.45 -4.31 -15.87
CA GLY A 182 -20.93 -4.78 -17.15
C GLY A 182 -19.49 -5.24 -17.08
N GLN A 183 -19.06 -5.90 -18.17
CA GLN A 183 -17.71 -6.45 -18.29
C GLN A 183 -16.65 -5.36 -18.38
N LEU A 184 -15.46 -5.64 -17.85
CA LEU A 184 -14.29 -4.81 -18.05
C LEU A 184 -13.73 -5.00 -19.47
N THR A 185 -13.36 -3.91 -20.12
CA THR A 185 -12.62 -3.97 -21.39
C THR A 185 -11.22 -4.52 -21.15
N GLN A 186 -10.52 -4.91 -22.23
CA GLN A 186 -9.12 -5.34 -22.15
C GLN A 186 -8.25 -4.27 -21.50
N GLU A 187 -8.44 -3.01 -21.88
CA GLU A 187 -7.70 -1.87 -21.32
C GLU A 187 -7.97 -1.64 -19.84
N GLN A 188 -9.24 -1.79 -19.41
CA GLN A 188 -9.61 -1.66 -18.00
C GLN A 188 -9.05 -2.81 -17.15
N LEU A 189 -9.00 -4.04 -17.69
CA LEU A 189 -8.33 -5.17 -17.03
C LEU A 189 -6.83 -4.94 -16.90
N LEU A 190 -6.18 -4.45 -17.96
CA LEU A 190 -4.76 -4.10 -17.94
C LEU A 190 -4.48 -3.03 -16.89
N SER A 191 -5.18 -1.91 -16.93
CA SER A 191 -4.96 -0.81 -15.96
C SER A 191 -5.26 -1.22 -14.53
N THR A 192 -6.24 -2.10 -14.31
CA THR A 192 -6.56 -2.66 -12.99
C THR A 192 -5.45 -3.59 -12.52
N SER A 193 -4.93 -4.48 -13.39
CA SER A 193 -3.82 -5.39 -13.04
C SER A 193 -2.55 -4.62 -12.65
N PHE A 194 -2.22 -3.58 -13.40
CA PHE A 194 -1.12 -2.66 -13.06
C PHE A 194 -1.34 -1.97 -11.73
N LEU A 195 -2.54 -1.43 -11.51
CA LEU A 195 -2.86 -0.77 -10.24
C LEU A 195 -2.70 -1.73 -9.06
N LEU A 196 -3.24 -2.95 -9.17
CA LEU A 196 -3.15 -3.96 -8.12
C LEU A 196 -1.70 -4.31 -7.79
N LEU A 197 -0.86 -4.48 -8.83
CA LEU A 197 0.54 -4.80 -8.64
C LEU A 197 1.31 -3.65 -8.01
N ILE A 198 1.26 -2.44 -8.60
CA ILE A 198 2.09 -1.31 -8.15
C ILE A 198 1.63 -0.81 -6.78
N ALA A 199 0.32 -0.63 -6.59
CA ALA A 199 -0.22 -0.10 -5.33
C ALA A 199 -0.14 -1.11 -4.18
N GLY A 200 -0.28 -2.42 -4.48
CA GLY A 200 -0.23 -3.48 -3.47
C GLY A 200 1.18 -3.83 -3.00
N HIS A 201 2.19 -3.55 -3.81
CA HIS A 201 3.55 -3.97 -3.53
C HIS A 201 4.31 -2.94 -2.67
N GLU A 202 4.73 -1.82 -3.23
CA GLU A 202 5.71 -0.90 -2.61
C GLU A 202 5.20 -0.27 -1.30
N THR A 203 3.89 -0.04 -1.19
CA THR A 203 3.30 0.50 0.04
C THR A 203 3.41 -0.50 1.19
N THR A 204 3.19 -1.78 0.93
CA THR A 204 3.30 -2.85 1.93
C THR A 204 4.76 -3.13 2.29
N VAL A 205 5.69 -3.11 1.31
CA VAL A 205 7.14 -3.15 1.57
C VAL A 205 7.54 -2.09 2.59
N ASN A 206 7.14 -0.84 2.34
CA ASN A 206 7.47 0.27 3.23
C ASN A 206 6.77 0.15 4.59
N LEU A 207 5.54 -0.38 4.67
CA LEU A 207 4.85 -0.59 5.94
C LEU A 207 5.59 -1.62 6.81
N ILE A 208 6.04 -2.73 6.24
CA ILE A 208 6.79 -3.77 6.95
C ILE A 208 8.19 -3.25 7.37
N ALA A 209 8.88 -2.56 6.45
CA ALA A 209 10.21 -2.02 6.74
C ALA A 209 10.17 -0.90 7.79
N ASN A 210 9.26 0.07 7.67
CA ASN A 210 9.04 1.12 8.67
C ASN A 210 8.59 0.53 10.01
N GLY A 211 7.73 -0.50 9.97
CA GLY A 211 7.26 -1.20 11.17
C GLY A 211 8.40 -1.89 11.91
N THR A 212 9.26 -2.62 11.19
CA THR A 212 10.44 -3.27 11.77
C THR A 212 11.40 -2.25 12.37
N LEU A 213 11.72 -1.18 11.62
CA LEU A 213 12.59 -0.09 12.11
C LEU A 213 12.00 0.56 13.37
N THR A 214 10.71 0.84 13.37
CA THR A 214 10.03 1.47 14.51
C THR A 214 10.03 0.56 15.74
N LEU A 215 9.74 -0.72 15.57
CA LEU A 215 9.77 -1.69 16.68
C LEU A 215 11.17 -1.83 17.27
N LEU A 216 12.23 -1.85 16.44
CA LEU A 216 13.61 -1.91 16.92
C LEU A 216 14.07 -0.64 17.65
N ARG A 217 13.52 0.52 17.28
CA ARG A 217 13.70 1.79 18.01
C ARG A 217 12.89 1.90 19.30
N HIS A 218 11.85 1.02 19.46
CA HIS A 218 10.98 0.97 20.63
C HIS A 218 10.99 -0.44 21.26
N PRO A 219 12.12 -0.90 21.81
CA PRO A 219 12.29 -2.28 22.28
C PRO A 219 11.26 -2.69 23.34
N HIS A 220 10.76 -1.75 24.13
CA HIS A 220 9.70 -2.02 25.11
C HIS A 220 8.36 -2.41 24.43
N VAL A 221 8.03 -1.84 23.25
CA VAL A 221 6.84 -2.22 22.47
C VAL A 221 7.07 -3.60 21.83
N LEU A 222 8.26 -3.85 21.28
CA LEU A 222 8.63 -5.14 20.72
C LEU A 222 8.50 -6.26 21.77
N GLU A 223 8.98 -6.05 23.00
CA GLU A 223 8.85 -7.01 24.08
C GLU A 223 7.40 -7.22 24.55
N ARG A 224 6.58 -6.19 24.51
CA ARG A 224 5.14 -6.32 24.76
C ARG A 224 4.47 -7.17 23.68
N LEU A 225 4.77 -6.89 22.40
CA LEU A 225 4.25 -7.66 21.27
C LEU A 225 4.63 -9.16 21.34
N ARG A 226 5.84 -9.49 21.81
CA ARG A 226 6.26 -10.87 22.04
C ARG A 226 5.41 -11.59 23.09
N ARG A 227 5.02 -10.88 24.16
CA ARG A 227 4.22 -11.42 25.25
C ARG A 227 2.73 -11.49 24.94
N ASP A 228 2.26 -10.54 24.13
CA ASP A 228 0.88 -10.38 23.70
C ASP A 228 0.82 -10.25 22.17
N PRO A 229 0.81 -11.38 21.43
CA PRO A 229 0.76 -11.36 19.97
C PRO A 229 -0.48 -10.68 19.39
N GLU A 230 -1.61 -10.67 20.09
CA GLU A 230 -2.84 -10.00 19.67
C GLU A 230 -2.66 -8.48 19.55
N MET A 231 -1.65 -7.94 20.22
CA MET A 231 -1.28 -6.52 20.12
C MET A 231 -0.83 -6.11 18.71
N VAL A 232 -0.49 -7.05 17.81
CA VAL A 232 0.01 -6.76 16.46
C VAL A 232 -0.95 -5.88 15.67
N PHE A 233 -2.25 -6.08 15.83
CA PHE A 233 -3.28 -5.23 15.21
C PHE A 233 -3.08 -3.76 15.59
N ARG A 234 -2.97 -3.47 16.89
CA ARG A 234 -2.77 -2.10 17.42
C ARG A 234 -1.45 -1.49 16.97
N VAL A 235 -0.41 -2.31 16.88
CA VAL A 235 0.91 -1.91 16.37
C VAL A 235 0.81 -1.46 14.91
N VAL A 236 0.11 -2.20 14.06
CA VAL A 236 -0.03 -1.87 12.63
C VAL A 236 -0.85 -0.59 12.43
N GLU A 237 -1.95 -0.39 13.17
CA GLU A 237 -2.73 0.85 13.09
C GLU A 237 -1.91 2.06 13.55
N GLU A 238 -1.15 1.94 14.63
CA GLU A 238 -0.27 3.02 15.08
C GLU A 238 0.88 3.28 14.12
N LEU A 239 1.44 2.28 13.45
CA LEU A 239 2.43 2.45 12.40
C LEU A 239 1.88 3.23 11.21
N LEU A 240 0.64 2.93 10.77
CA LEU A 240 -0.06 3.64 9.70
C LEU A 240 -0.31 5.12 10.05
N ARG A 241 -0.40 5.45 11.32
CA ARG A 241 -0.45 6.83 11.82
C ARG A 241 0.95 7.46 11.91
N TYR A 242 1.87 6.75 12.57
CA TYR A 242 3.16 7.28 13.02
C TYR A 242 4.20 7.35 11.91
N GLU A 243 4.34 6.30 11.09
CA GLU A 243 5.26 6.20 9.96
C GLU A 243 4.55 5.61 8.72
N PRO A 244 3.51 6.33 8.19
CA PRO A 244 2.77 5.81 7.04
C PRO A 244 3.67 5.67 5.82
N PRO A 245 3.48 4.62 4.99
CA PRO A 245 4.21 4.47 3.73
C PRO A 245 3.96 5.60 2.74
N VAL A 246 2.71 6.10 2.67
CA VAL A 246 2.30 7.19 1.78
C VAL A 246 2.26 8.49 2.55
N HIS A 247 3.19 9.41 2.24
CA HIS A 247 3.31 10.68 2.95
C HIS A 247 2.29 11.71 2.48
N PHE A 248 1.98 11.73 1.19
CA PHE A 248 1.02 12.69 0.66
C PHE A 248 0.37 12.21 -0.65
N VAL A 249 -0.78 12.76 -0.96
CA VAL A 249 -1.45 12.63 -2.25
C VAL A 249 -1.08 13.82 -3.11
N PRO A 250 -0.30 13.63 -4.19
CA PRO A 250 0.31 14.74 -4.91
C PRO A 250 -0.60 15.42 -5.94
N TRP A 251 -1.69 14.74 -6.34
CA TRP A 251 -2.49 15.19 -7.48
C TRP A 251 -3.97 15.17 -7.14
N ARG A 252 -4.48 16.35 -6.83
CA ARG A 252 -5.90 16.65 -6.80
C ARG A 252 -6.11 18.02 -7.44
N THR A 253 -7.27 18.21 -8.04
CA THR A 253 -7.63 19.47 -8.72
C THR A 253 -8.96 19.97 -8.21
N ALA A 254 -9.06 21.26 -7.88
CA ALA A 254 -10.32 21.91 -7.57
C ALA A 254 -11.13 22.11 -8.85
N LEU A 255 -12.31 21.49 -8.95
CA LEU A 255 -13.24 21.63 -10.07
C LEU A 255 -14.06 22.91 -10.01
N ASP A 256 -14.11 23.55 -8.85
CA ASP A 256 -14.78 24.82 -8.57
C ASP A 256 -14.02 25.56 -7.47
N ASP A 257 -14.42 26.77 -7.14
CA ASP A 257 -13.88 27.50 -5.99
C ASP A 257 -14.27 26.75 -4.71
N ILE A 258 -13.28 26.49 -3.84
CA ILE A 258 -13.47 25.76 -2.56
C ILE A 258 -13.02 26.65 -1.42
N GLU A 259 -13.96 26.97 -0.53
CA GLU A 259 -13.64 27.63 0.75
C GLU A 259 -13.15 26.55 1.74
N ILE A 260 -11.95 26.73 2.30
CA ILE A 260 -11.40 25.84 3.31
C ILE A 260 -10.51 26.63 4.26
N ALA A 261 -10.69 26.48 5.56
CA ALA A 261 -9.99 27.25 6.61
C ALA A 261 -9.88 28.70 6.18
N ASP A 262 -10.50 29.64 6.29
CA ASP A 262 -10.40 31.09 5.95
C ASP A 262 -9.70 31.43 4.61
N THR A 263 -9.62 30.45 3.68
CA THR A 263 -8.92 30.61 2.38
C THR A 263 -9.78 30.06 1.24
N THR A 264 -9.87 30.82 0.15
CA THR A 264 -10.49 30.35 -1.10
C THR A 264 -9.43 29.69 -1.97
N MET A 265 -9.63 28.42 -2.30
CA MET A 265 -8.89 27.75 -3.38
C MET A 265 -9.63 27.96 -4.69
N PRO A 266 -9.07 28.69 -5.66
CA PRO A 266 -9.73 28.92 -6.95
C PRO A 266 -9.87 27.62 -7.75
N LYS A 267 -10.89 27.55 -8.59
CA LYS A 267 -11.05 26.51 -9.61
C LYS A 267 -9.75 26.29 -10.40
N GLY A 268 -9.39 25.04 -10.66
CA GLY A 268 -8.16 24.65 -11.35
C GLY A 268 -6.93 24.61 -10.44
N SER A 269 -7.05 24.94 -9.14
CA SER A 269 -5.94 24.84 -8.19
C SER A 269 -5.48 23.39 -8.04
N ARG A 270 -4.16 23.19 -8.07
CA ARG A 270 -3.55 21.91 -7.70
C ARG A 270 -3.51 21.80 -6.18
N ILE A 271 -4.02 20.68 -5.65
CA ILE A 271 -4.11 20.40 -4.23
C ILE A 271 -3.16 19.23 -3.91
N VAL A 272 -2.34 19.41 -2.87
CA VAL A 272 -1.49 18.36 -2.31
C VAL A 272 -1.94 18.12 -0.87
N LEU A 273 -2.34 16.90 -0.55
CA LEU A 273 -2.82 16.49 0.77
C LEU A 273 -1.70 15.77 1.52
N LEU A 274 -1.18 16.35 2.59
CA LEU A 274 -0.07 15.84 3.39
C LEU A 274 -0.59 14.85 4.44
N LEU A 275 -0.86 13.60 4.04
CA LEU A 275 -1.50 12.57 4.88
C LEU A 275 -0.71 12.27 6.16
N ALA A 276 0.63 12.19 6.05
CA ALA A 276 1.50 11.95 7.19
C ALA A 276 1.45 13.11 8.21
N ALA A 277 1.37 14.36 7.73
CA ALA A 277 1.23 15.52 8.60
C ALA A 277 -0.14 15.52 9.29
N GLY A 278 -1.23 15.29 8.53
CA GLY A 278 -2.58 15.19 9.10
C GLY A 278 -2.71 14.08 10.14
N SER A 279 -2.06 12.93 9.94
CA SER A 279 -2.02 11.84 10.92
C SER A 279 -1.25 12.18 12.21
N ARG A 280 -0.48 13.28 12.20
CA ARG A 280 0.28 13.81 13.33
C ARG A 280 -0.22 15.21 13.77
N ASP A 281 -1.39 15.62 13.32
CA ASP A 281 -1.98 16.90 13.71
C ASP A 281 -2.21 16.96 15.21
N PRO A 282 -1.60 17.91 15.98
CA PRO A 282 -1.74 18.00 17.42
C PRO A 282 -3.17 18.38 17.86
N ASP A 283 -3.95 19.00 16.98
CA ASP A 283 -5.35 19.32 17.28
C ASP A 283 -6.26 18.09 17.16
N HIS A 284 -5.79 17.05 16.45
CA HIS A 284 -6.50 15.78 16.27
C HIS A 284 -5.95 14.68 17.17
N VAL A 285 -4.64 14.57 17.31
CA VAL A 285 -3.96 13.46 18.02
C VAL A 285 -3.17 13.99 19.24
N ARG A 286 -3.44 13.46 20.40
CA ARG A 286 -2.68 13.78 21.61
C ARG A 286 -1.27 13.17 21.55
N ALA A 287 -0.22 13.94 21.84
CA ALA A 287 1.19 13.52 21.76
C ALA A 287 1.52 12.83 20.42
N PRO A 288 1.38 13.55 19.27
CA PRO A 288 1.45 12.97 17.93
C PRO A 288 2.78 12.33 17.60
N ASP A 289 3.88 12.78 18.20
CA ASP A 289 5.22 12.28 17.99
C ASP A 289 5.60 11.08 18.86
N ARG A 290 4.67 10.61 19.70
CA ARG A 290 4.85 9.38 20.48
C ARG A 290 4.27 8.20 19.74
N PHE A 291 5.08 7.14 19.56
CA PHE A 291 4.63 5.84 19.10
C PHE A 291 3.94 5.10 20.26
N ASP A 292 2.63 4.94 20.17
CA ASP A 292 1.79 4.40 21.25
C ASP A 292 0.64 3.51 20.70
N PRO A 293 0.86 2.21 20.55
CA PRO A 293 -0.16 1.28 20.06
C PRO A 293 -1.45 1.23 20.92
N ASP A 294 -1.36 1.64 22.18
CA ASP A 294 -2.53 1.67 23.06
C ASP A 294 -3.59 2.72 22.64
N ARG A 295 -3.29 3.58 21.66
CA ARG A 295 -4.29 4.45 21.01
C ARG A 295 -5.39 3.66 20.33
N PHE A 296 -5.03 2.52 19.76
CA PHE A 296 -5.91 1.64 18.99
C PHE A 296 -6.41 0.44 19.80
N ASP A 297 -6.42 0.57 21.13
CA ASP A 297 -6.98 -0.45 22.03
C ASP A 297 -8.51 -0.37 22.03
N PRO A 298 -9.23 -1.39 21.50
CA PRO A 298 -10.68 -1.36 21.40
C PRO A 298 -11.37 -1.30 22.80
N ASP A 299 -10.71 -1.81 23.84
CA ASP A 299 -11.24 -1.80 25.20
C ASP A 299 -11.10 -0.42 25.87
N ARG A 300 -10.15 0.38 25.44
CA ARG A 300 -9.95 1.76 25.93
C ARG A 300 -10.79 2.79 25.18
N PHE A 301 -11.18 2.47 23.96
CA PHE A 301 -11.85 3.38 23.05
C PHE A 301 -13.20 2.77 22.68
N GLY A 302 -14.27 3.20 23.34
CA GLY A 302 -15.62 2.90 22.86
C GLY A 302 -15.76 3.28 21.38
N LEU A 303 -16.61 2.58 20.63
CA LEU A 303 -16.83 2.61 19.18
C LEU A 303 -17.03 3.99 18.50
N ALA A 304 -16.80 5.10 19.19
CA ALA A 304 -17.20 6.44 18.79
C ALA A 304 -16.19 7.55 19.14
N ARG A 305 -14.90 7.35 19.12
CA ARG A 305 -13.98 8.49 19.18
C ARG A 305 -13.59 8.95 17.79
N GLU A 306 -14.09 10.13 17.44
CA GLU A 306 -13.61 11.01 16.38
C GLU A 306 -12.18 11.49 16.73
N GLY A 307 -11.16 10.82 16.73
CA GLY A 307 -9.84 11.35 17.10
C GLY A 307 -8.68 10.38 16.98
N ASP A 308 -8.96 9.09 16.78
CA ASP A 308 -7.91 8.08 16.71
C ASP A 308 -7.76 7.47 15.31
N GLN A 309 -8.45 8.03 14.30
CA GLN A 309 -8.31 7.59 12.91
C GLN A 309 -7.03 8.18 12.30
N HIS A 310 -6.31 7.36 11.55
CA HIS A 310 -5.17 7.80 10.77
C HIS A 310 -5.54 7.96 9.29
N LEU A 311 -4.74 8.71 8.55
CA LEU A 311 -4.87 8.92 7.10
C LEU A 311 -3.97 7.98 6.27
N GLY A 312 -3.37 6.96 6.89
CA GLY A 312 -2.45 6.04 6.22
C GLY A 312 -3.06 5.27 5.03
N PHE A 313 -4.39 5.14 4.99
CA PHE A 313 -5.14 4.58 3.86
C PHE A 313 -5.96 5.62 3.10
N GLY A 314 -5.70 6.91 3.30
CA GLY A 314 -6.48 8.00 2.68
C GLY A 314 -7.90 8.08 3.24
N GLY A 315 -8.84 8.54 2.40
CA GLY A 315 -10.26 8.70 2.77
C GLY A 315 -11.17 8.90 1.56
N GLY A 316 -12.46 9.09 1.81
CA GLY A 316 -13.46 9.35 0.79
C GLY A 316 -13.62 8.19 -0.20
N ILE A 317 -14.01 8.54 -1.43
CA ILE A 317 -14.24 7.55 -2.50
C ILE A 317 -12.97 6.78 -2.89
N HIS A 318 -11.79 7.35 -2.64
CA HIS A 318 -10.48 6.74 -2.91
C HIS A 318 -9.84 6.06 -1.67
N TYR A 319 -10.57 5.87 -0.57
CA TYR A 319 -10.06 5.06 0.55
C TYR A 319 -9.48 3.74 0.05
N CYS A 320 -8.32 3.34 0.54
CA CYS A 320 -7.59 2.16 0.05
C CYS A 320 -8.47 0.89 0.11
N PHE A 321 -8.78 0.32 -1.05
CA PHE A 321 -9.56 -0.93 -1.09
C PHE A 321 -8.72 -2.14 -0.67
N GLY A 322 -7.38 -2.07 -0.81
CA GLY A 322 -6.42 -3.09 -0.36
C GLY A 322 -6.09 -3.04 1.13
N ALA A 323 -6.70 -2.13 1.91
CA ALA A 323 -6.40 -1.97 3.33
C ALA A 323 -6.51 -3.25 4.17
N PRO A 324 -7.49 -4.16 3.96
CA PRO A 324 -7.55 -5.43 4.68
C PRO A 324 -6.33 -6.32 4.40
N LEU A 325 -5.92 -6.43 3.13
CA LEU A 325 -4.76 -7.24 2.74
C LEU A 325 -3.46 -6.66 3.29
N ALA A 326 -3.24 -5.37 3.14
CA ALA A 326 -2.04 -4.69 3.66
C ALA A 326 -1.90 -4.85 5.19
N ARG A 327 -3.03 -4.79 5.93
CA ARG A 327 -3.05 -5.08 7.37
C ARG A 327 -2.65 -6.50 7.66
N LEU A 328 -3.25 -7.45 6.96
CA LEU A 328 -2.98 -8.88 7.16
C LEU A 328 -1.51 -9.22 6.88
N GLU A 329 -0.94 -8.71 5.78
CA GLU A 329 0.48 -8.90 5.45
C GLU A 329 1.41 -8.29 6.51
N ALA A 330 1.16 -7.04 6.91
CA ALA A 330 1.98 -6.37 7.92
C ALA A 330 1.86 -7.02 9.30
N GLN A 331 0.66 -7.43 9.73
CA GLN A 331 0.44 -8.13 10.98
C GLN A 331 1.18 -9.48 11.01
N THR A 332 1.08 -10.25 9.94
CA THR A 332 1.76 -11.55 9.82
C THR A 332 3.27 -11.37 9.84
N ALA A 333 3.81 -10.46 9.02
CA ALA A 333 5.25 -10.24 8.93
C ALA A 333 5.85 -9.70 10.25
N LEU A 334 5.25 -8.65 10.83
CA LEU A 334 5.75 -8.05 12.06
C LEU A 334 5.56 -8.95 13.29
N GLY A 335 4.45 -9.69 13.34
CA GLY A 335 4.20 -10.68 14.39
C GLY A 335 5.24 -11.80 14.37
N GLU A 336 5.53 -12.38 13.19
CA GLU A 336 6.53 -13.44 13.03
C GLU A 336 7.95 -12.93 13.28
N LEU A 337 8.32 -11.74 12.79
CA LEU A 337 9.62 -11.13 13.12
C LEU A 337 9.78 -10.92 14.62
N ALA A 338 8.79 -10.36 15.29
CA ALA A 338 8.82 -10.15 16.73
C ALA A 338 8.97 -11.45 17.51
N ARG A 339 8.29 -12.51 17.10
CA ARG A 339 8.31 -13.82 17.74
C ARG A 339 9.61 -14.56 17.53
N ARG A 340 10.19 -14.49 16.31
CA ARG A 340 11.25 -15.39 15.88
C ARG A 340 12.66 -14.84 16.02
N LEU A 341 12.89 -13.53 15.83
CA LEU A 341 14.23 -12.96 15.95
C LEU A 341 14.64 -12.81 17.42
N VAL A 342 15.73 -13.44 17.83
CA VAL A 342 16.28 -13.33 19.17
C VAL A 342 17.23 -12.14 19.24
N ASN A 343 16.97 -11.20 20.15
CA ASN A 343 17.77 -9.98 20.37
C ASN A 343 18.06 -9.18 19.06
N PRO A 344 17.03 -8.88 18.24
CA PRO A 344 17.25 -8.13 17.01
C PRO A 344 17.70 -6.70 17.31
N ARG A 345 18.61 -6.19 16.48
CA ARG A 345 19.18 -4.83 16.60
C ARG A 345 19.52 -4.26 15.24
N LEU A 346 19.40 -2.94 15.10
CA LEU A 346 19.79 -2.24 13.89
C LEU A 346 21.33 -2.26 13.75
N VAL A 347 21.83 -2.56 12.55
CA VAL A 347 23.25 -2.45 12.20
C VAL A 347 23.60 -0.99 11.93
N THR A 348 22.70 -0.27 11.26
CA THR A 348 22.86 1.16 10.96
C THR A 348 21.57 1.90 11.33
N ASP A 349 21.71 3.04 12.05
CA ASP A 349 20.61 3.92 12.39
C ASP A 349 21.04 5.40 12.25
N PRO A 350 20.44 6.23 11.38
CA PRO A 350 19.33 5.87 10.48
C PRO A 350 19.79 4.98 9.31
N PRO A 351 18.92 4.06 8.83
CA PRO A 351 19.19 3.32 7.61
C PRO A 351 19.12 4.23 6.37
N PRO A 352 19.69 3.82 5.23
CA PRO A 352 19.52 4.56 3.98
C PRO A 352 18.05 4.53 3.54
N TYR A 353 17.49 5.70 3.22
CA TYR A 353 16.13 5.85 2.72
C TYR A 353 16.10 5.95 1.20
N ARG A 354 14.97 5.57 0.60
CA ARG A 354 14.66 5.82 -0.80
C ARG A 354 14.46 7.32 -1.05
N THR A 355 14.81 7.78 -2.25
CA THR A 355 14.66 9.20 -2.63
C THR A 355 13.23 9.59 -3.01
N ASN A 356 12.30 8.63 -3.08
CA ASN A 356 10.92 8.87 -3.45
C ASN A 356 10.20 9.80 -2.44
N PRO A 357 9.69 10.96 -2.86
CA PRO A 357 9.06 11.90 -1.94
C PRO A 357 7.65 11.49 -1.50
N VAL A 358 6.94 10.67 -2.31
CA VAL A 358 5.56 10.22 -2.03
C VAL A 358 5.55 9.01 -1.11
N LEU A 359 6.43 8.03 -1.43
CA LEU A 359 6.55 6.77 -0.71
C LEU A 359 7.80 6.76 0.16
N ARG A 360 7.61 6.67 1.47
CA ARG A 360 8.73 6.71 2.43
C ARG A 360 8.97 5.34 3.05
N GLY A 361 10.22 4.89 2.95
CA GLY A 361 10.71 3.69 3.61
C GLY A 361 12.22 3.53 3.44
N PRO A 362 12.86 2.68 4.25
CA PRO A 362 14.25 2.30 4.07
C PRO A 362 14.45 1.64 2.70
N ARG A 363 15.57 1.96 2.03
CA ARG A 363 16.03 1.21 0.87
C ARG A 363 16.61 -0.14 1.28
N HIS A 364 17.36 -0.14 2.38
CA HIS A 364 17.94 -1.31 3.03
C HIS A 364 17.74 -1.20 4.53
N LEU A 365 17.44 -2.30 5.19
CA LEU A 365 17.29 -2.36 6.65
C LEU A 365 18.06 -3.56 7.20
N GLN A 366 19.35 -3.33 7.46
CA GLN A 366 20.23 -4.36 8.02
C GLN A 366 19.91 -4.57 9.51
N VAL A 367 19.54 -5.79 9.84
CA VAL A 367 19.19 -6.20 11.20
C VAL A 367 20.08 -7.37 11.61
N ALA A 368 20.84 -7.18 12.69
CA ALA A 368 21.58 -8.25 13.34
C ALA A 368 20.72 -8.90 14.42
N PHE A 369 20.91 -10.18 14.67
CA PHE A 369 20.23 -10.98 15.70
C PHE A 369 21.13 -12.11 16.18
N ASP A 370 20.79 -12.69 17.33
CA ASP A 370 21.63 -13.74 17.93
C ASP A 370 21.20 -15.15 17.48
N ASP A 371 19.91 -15.36 17.24
CA ASP A 371 19.35 -16.67 16.82
C ASP A 371 17.94 -16.49 16.25
N ILE A 372 17.37 -17.56 15.71
CA ILE A 372 16.00 -17.64 15.19
C ILE A 372 15.24 -18.78 15.84
N VAL A 373 14.11 -18.43 16.45
CA VAL A 373 13.16 -19.43 16.96
C VAL A 373 12.50 -20.14 15.77
N PRO A 374 12.45 -21.48 15.74
CA PRO A 374 11.80 -22.21 14.66
C PRO A 374 10.35 -21.80 14.41
N SER A 375 9.88 -21.99 13.18
CA SER A 375 8.46 -21.89 12.86
C SER A 375 7.65 -22.84 13.75
N ARG A 376 6.44 -22.45 14.13
CA ARG A 376 5.51 -23.42 14.71
C ARG A 376 5.11 -24.34 13.56
N GLU A 377 5.46 -25.61 13.66
CA GLU A 377 4.88 -26.61 12.75
C GLU A 377 3.36 -26.50 12.86
N GLY A 378 2.70 -26.23 11.73
CA GLY A 378 1.26 -26.09 11.61
C GLY A 378 0.54 -27.44 11.70
#